data_1e5f1f407d3222ed7ba9d5499c997319
#
_entry.id   1e5f1f407d3222ed7ba9d5499c997319
#
_cell.length_a   1.000
_cell.length_b   1.000
_cell.length_c   1.000
_cell.angle_alpha   90.00
_cell.angle_beta   90.00
_cell.angle_gamma   90.00
#
_symmetry.space_group_name_H-M   'P 1'
#
loop_
_entity.id
_entity.type
_entity.pdbx_description
1 polymer ?
#
loop_
_entity_poly.entity_id
_entity_poly.type
_entity_poly.pdbx_seq_one_letter_code
_entity_poly.pdbx_strand_id
1 'polypeptide(L)'
;MPAVNQRIPNFLGGVSQQPDKIKFPGQLRVCDNAVPDITFGLKKRPPAEFVGKLTNATSAGHWYEILRDGDEKYLVQITPANTGSFPIRVWDLADGSEKSLTNSSGDSIFSYLAGATAPYAVTTIQDYTLIANPQKTIGTTGNTAAPINSGEYSYARLDTVAYNTEYILYSGTAPSPNTHYRVTSVKVDRIDGGSLVGPTWDSTDLDQSKSGTLTWSFSGGDAVSSADSDTENIEGSLQVNGTSYINSNTANYQSNNTTNRDDFLGYTQNYKTRYTATVTLTDGGIIKNTSKSNAEGRSIDVSIEGISYRISVEAVEPVTTYDGVSGIAYFKTPKNPDNGSISMASILDGLKTSVNSSLANVTAEVIGSGLFLNGSAADGVNFLGGAVNENMSVIGQKAQDISRLPAMCKEGYVAQISNTADLDTDDYYVIFKADNGSSGVGSWEETVRPHNFASNSDPMVLGLDPATMPHALINNRNGTFTFSKLDLSTANAASNDNYWKNRTVGDNTSNPFPTFNGKNIQQMFFHRNRLGLIADEQVVMSQPGRYFDFFIVSAIAASDDNPIDITVSDIKPAFINHTLPIQKGMMLFSDNGQFLLLSLIHISEPTRQEAISYAVFCLK
;
A
#
# COMPACT_ATOMS: atom_id res chain seq x y z
N MET A 1 -19.98 39.42 -90.01
CA MET A 1 -19.07 39.36 -88.82
C MET A 1 -17.84 38.55 -89.28
N PRO A 2 -16.63 39.01 -89.09
CA PRO A 2 -15.46 38.17 -89.41
C PRO A 2 -15.45 36.94 -88.46
N ALA A 3 -15.19 35.77 -88.99
CA ALA A 3 -15.08 34.56 -88.23
C ALA A 3 -13.84 34.65 -87.32
N VAL A 4 -14.04 34.60 -86.04
CA VAL A 4 -12.92 34.57 -85.06
C VAL A 4 -12.42 33.13 -85.01
N ASN A 5 -11.27 32.90 -85.59
CA ASN A 5 -10.57 31.61 -85.53
C ASN A 5 -9.68 31.56 -84.28
N GLN A 6 -10.10 30.82 -83.30
CA GLN A 6 -9.26 30.54 -82.14
C GLN A 6 -8.58 29.20 -82.31
N ARG A 7 -7.27 29.20 -82.40
CA ARG A 7 -6.46 27.97 -82.48
C ARG A 7 -6.07 27.52 -81.10
N ILE A 8 -6.49 26.38 -80.68
CA ILE A 8 -6.05 25.73 -79.42
C ILE A 8 -4.90 24.76 -79.78
N PRO A 9 -3.65 25.09 -79.45
CA PRO A 9 -2.48 24.33 -79.90
C PRO A 9 -2.37 22.96 -79.25
N ASN A 10 -2.76 22.80 -78.03
CA ASN A 10 -2.75 21.51 -77.27
C ASN A 10 -3.64 21.62 -76.03
N PHE A 11 -3.86 20.51 -75.32
CA PHE A 11 -4.59 20.44 -74.06
C PHE A 11 -3.72 20.12 -72.86
N LEU A 12 -2.41 20.50 -72.90
CA LEU A 12 -1.43 20.19 -71.88
C LEU A 12 -1.58 21.01 -70.60
N GLY A 13 -2.35 22.09 -70.64
CA GLY A 13 -2.60 22.93 -69.49
C GLY A 13 -3.41 22.29 -68.37
N GLY A 14 -3.91 21.07 -68.58
CA GLY A 14 -4.69 20.33 -67.61
C GLY A 14 -6.05 20.99 -67.29
N VAL A 15 -6.71 20.56 -66.23
CA VAL A 15 -8.00 21.09 -65.78
C VAL A 15 -7.73 22.29 -64.85
N SER A 16 -8.31 23.41 -65.15
CA SER A 16 -8.21 24.63 -64.36
C SER A 16 -9.56 25.04 -63.77
N GLN A 17 -9.61 25.34 -62.49
CA GLN A 17 -10.76 25.88 -61.78
C GLN A 17 -10.97 27.40 -61.97
N GLN A 18 -10.06 28.07 -62.70
CA GLN A 18 -10.17 29.48 -62.98
C GLN A 18 -11.43 29.78 -63.78
N PRO A 19 -12.02 30.97 -63.65
CA PRO A 19 -13.10 31.41 -64.50
C PRO A 19 -12.72 31.35 -65.97
N ASP A 20 -13.64 31.01 -66.86
CA ASP A 20 -13.36 30.77 -68.29
C ASP A 20 -12.71 31.96 -69.00
N LYS A 21 -12.94 33.17 -68.51
CA LYS A 21 -12.38 34.42 -69.08
C LYS A 21 -10.84 34.59 -68.87
N ILE A 22 -10.31 33.88 -67.86
CA ILE A 22 -8.88 33.98 -67.49
C ILE A 22 -8.12 32.67 -67.67
N LYS A 23 -8.77 31.63 -68.21
CA LYS A 23 -8.09 30.38 -68.55
C LYS A 23 -7.13 30.61 -69.74
N PHE A 24 -5.96 30.01 -69.61
CA PHE A 24 -4.99 30.02 -70.70
C PHE A 24 -5.41 29.05 -71.82
N PRO A 25 -5.07 29.35 -73.08
CA PRO A 25 -5.26 28.41 -74.20
C PRO A 25 -4.64 27.06 -73.88
N GLY A 26 -5.41 25.99 -74.03
CA GLY A 26 -4.95 24.62 -73.72
C GLY A 26 -5.31 24.16 -72.32
N GLN A 27 -5.93 24.98 -71.47
CA GLN A 27 -6.55 24.54 -70.23
C GLN A 27 -7.98 24.06 -70.46
N LEU A 28 -8.33 22.97 -69.76
CA LEU A 28 -9.63 22.34 -69.84
C LEU A 28 -10.51 22.76 -68.63
N ARG A 29 -11.82 22.84 -68.85
CA ARG A 29 -12.80 22.98 -67.77
C ARG A 29 -13.09 21.66 -67.11
N VAL A 30 -13.22 20.61 -67.89
CA VAL A 30 -13.47 19.21 -67.48
C VAL A 30 -12.64 18.33 -68.39
N CYS A 31 -12.12 17.26 -67.85
CA CYS A 31 -11.33 16.27 -68.57
C CYS A 31 -11.73 14.87 -68.07
N ASP A 32 -12.80 14.34 -68.65
CA ASP A 32 -13.32 13.03 -68.28
C ASP A 32 -12.77 11.94 -69.21
N ASN A 33 -12.25 10.87 -68.63
CA ASN A 33 -11.71 9.69 -69.34
C ASN A 33 -10.57 10.02 -70.35
N ALA A 34 -9.86 11.14 -70.15
CA ALA A 34 -8.74 11.58 -70.96
C ALA A 34 -7.58 12.05 -70.09
N VAL A 35 -6.35 11.93 -70.60
CA VAL A 35 -5.11 12.36 -69.98
C VAL A 35 -4.35 13.24 -70.94
N PRO A 36 -4.00 14.49 -70.59
CA PRO A 36 -3.10 15.31 -71.38
C PRO A 36 -1.71 14.68 -71.42
N ASP A 37 -1.15 14.56 -72.63
CA ASP A 37 0.16 13.94 -72.85
C ASP A 37 1.00 14.85 -73.75
N ILE A 38 2.26 15.03 -73.42
CA ILE A 38 3.19 15.95 -74.13
C ILE A 38 3.37 15.51 -75.58
N THR A 39 3.43 14.24 -75.86
CA THR A 39 3.72 13.70 -77.18
C THR A 39 2.47 13.57 -78.05
N PHE A 40 1.35 13.15 -77.46
CA PHE A 40 0.15 12.79 -78.24
C PHE A 40 -1.01 13.79 -78.00
N GLY A 41 -0.82 14.80 -77.20
CA GLY A 41 -1.89 15.76 -76.88
C GLY A 41 -2.86 15.18 -75.84
N LEU A 42 -4.14 15.05 -76.16
CA LEU A 42 -5.13 14.47 -75.28
C LEU A 42 -5.34 13.01 -75.63
N LYS A 43 -4.98 12.10 -74.73
CA LYS A 43 -5.18 10.66 -74.89
C LYS A 43 -6.38 10.19 -74.08
N LYS A 44 -6.99 9.09 -74.54
CA LYS A 44 -7.92 8.32 -73.72
C LYS A 44 -7.16 7.80 -72.53
N ARG A 45 -7.74 7.90 -71.36
CA ARG A 45 -7.13 7.28 -70.18
C ARG A 45 -6.97 5.76 -70.38
N PRO A 46 -5.92 5.16 -69.82
CA PRO A 46 -5.77 3.71 -69.82
C PRO A 46 -6.98 3.03 -69.22
N PRO A 47 -7.39 1.85 -69.71
CA PRO A 47 -8.42 1.04 -69.08
C PRO A 47 -7.97 0.61 -67.68
N ALA A 48 -8.90 0.26 -66.83
CA ALA A 48 -8.57 -0.45 -65.60
C ALA A 48 -7.99 -1.82 -65.95
N GLU A 49 -6.94 -2.20 -65.28
CA GLU A 49 -6.36 -3.54 -65.35
C GLU A 49 -7.14 -4.47 -64.42
N PHE A 50 -7.48 -5.64 -64.88
CA PHE A 50 -8.09 -6.65 -64.03
C PHE A 50 -6.99 -7.37 -63.25
N VAL A 51 -6.94 -7.18 -61.94
CA VAL A 51 -5.98 -7.82 -61.06
C VAL A 51 -6.44 -9.21 -60.62
N GLY A 52 -7.68 -9.33 -60.19
CA GLY A 52 -8.22 -10.63 -59.75
C GLY A 52 -9.67 -10.54 -59.29
N LYS A 53 -10.31 -11.70 -59.17
CA LYS A 53 -11.63 -11.82 -58.56
C LYS A 53 -11.46 -12.26 -57.10
N LEU A 54 -12.00 -11.47 -56.17
CA LEU A 54 -11.99 -11.83 -54.77
C LEU A 54 -12.84 -13.09 -54.55
N THR A 55 -12.19 -14.18 -54.19
CA THR A 55 -12.86 -15.45 -53.90
C THR A 55 -13.60 -15.32 -52.56
N ASN A 56 -14.78 -15.95 -52.49
CA ASN A 56 -15.61 -16.00 -51.29
C ASN A 56 -16.08 -14.61 -50.75
N ALA A 57 -15.84 -13.53 -51.47
CA ALA A 57 -16.40 -12.22 -51.12
C ALA A 57 -17.92 -12.24 -51.16
N THR A 58 -18.58 -11.58 -50.21
CA THR A 58 -20.04 -11.47 -50.15
C THR A 58 -20.50 -10.07 -50.49
N SER A 59 -21.76 -9.90 -50.92
CA SER A 59 -22.34 -8.58 -51.18
C SER A 59 -22.64 -7.80 -49.89
N ALA A 60 -22.73 -8.47 -48.75
CA ALA A 60 -22.97 -7.90 -47.46
C ALA A 60 -21.69 -7.89 -46.64
N GLY A 61 -21.31 -6.75 -46.11
CA GLY A 61 -20.12 -6.62 -45.24
C GLY A 61 -19.48 -5.25 -45.34
N HIS A 62 -18.66 -4.94 -44.38
CA HIS A 62 -17.90 -3.69 -44.29
C HIS A 62 -16.49 -3.95 -44.86
N TRP A 63 -16.05 -3.05 -45.69
CA TRP A 63 -14.76 -3.12 -46.33
C TRP A 63 -13.77 -2.18 -45.69
N TYR A 64 -12.55 -2.64 -45.45
CA TYR A 64 -11.47 -1.88 -44.89
C TYR A 64 -10.15 -2.20 -45.61
N GLU A 65 -9.33 -1.18 -45.84
CA GLU A 65 -8.03 -1.30 -46.47
C GLU A 65 -6.92 -1.24 -45.45
N ILE A 66 -6.04 -2.23 -45.46
CA ILE A 66 -4.79 -2.19 -44.66
C ILE A 66 -3.68 -1.83 -45.66
N LEU A 67 -3.15 -0.59 -45.51
CA LEU A 67 -2.05 -0.09 -46.33
C LEU A 67 -0.83 0.06 -45.41
N ARG A 68 -0.09 -1.04 -45.25
CA ARG A 68 1.06 -1.04 -44.34
C ARG A 68 2.28 -0.38 -44.95
N ASP A 69 2.63 -0.80 -46.16
CA ASP A 69 3.79 -0.28 -46.92
C ASP A 69 3.55 -0.41 -48.43
N GLY A 70 4.63 -0.38 -49.22
CA GLY A 70 4.57 -0.52 -50.66
C GLY A 70 4.13 -1.91 -51.14
N ASP A 71 4.52 -2.93 -50.38
CA ASP A 71 4.37 -4.33 -50.74
C ASP A 71 3.22 -5.01 -50.01
N GLU A 72 2.97 -4.64 -48.75
CA GLU A 72 1.90 -5.20 -47.92
C GLU A 72 0.65 -4.31 -47.93
N LYS A 73 -0.29 -4.66 -48.81
CA LYS A 73 -1.59 -4.01 -48.98
C LYS A 73 -2.68 -5.05 -49.02
N TYR A 74 -3.63 -4.95 -48.14
CA TYR A 74 -4.68 -5.92 -47.98
C TYR A 74 -6.06 -5.26 -48.00
N LEU A 75 -7.04 -5.99 -48.56
CA LEU A 75 -8.44 -5.66 -48.46
C LEU A 75 -9.12 -6.61 -47.49
N VAL A 76 -9.78 -6.05 -46.47
CA VAL A 76 -10.49 -6.79 -45.43
C VAL A 76 -11.98 -6.65 -45.63
N GLN A 77 -12.72 -7.73 -45.61
CA GLN A 77 -14.18 -7.74 -45.50
C GLN A 77 -14.57 -8.27 -44.12
N ILE A 78 -15.39 -7.50 -43.41
CA ILE A 78 -15.94 -7.88 -42.11
C ILE A 78 -17.46 -8.00 -42.28
N THR A 79 -18.00 -9.17 -42.02
CA THR A 79 -19.45 -9.43 -42.07
C THR A 79 -20.01 -9.64 -40.68
N PRO A 80 -21.17 -9.06 -40.31
CA PRO A 80 -21.80 -9.28 -39.02
C PRO A 80 -22.42 -10.67 -38.96
N ALA A 81 -21.63 -11.68 -39.10
CA ALA A 81 -22.13 -12.98 -39.48
C ALA A 81 -22.42 -13.89 -38.32
N ASN A 82 -23.37 -14.75 -38.60
CA ASN A 82 -23.77 -15.85 -37.76
C ASN A 82 -23.84 -17.20 -38.46
N THR A 83 -23.35 -17.33 -39.65
CA THR A 83 -23.67 -18.53 -40.42
C THR A 83 -22.43 -19.16 -41.07
N GLY A 84 -21.69 -19.96 -40.29
CA GLY A 84 -20.82 -21.00 -40.82
C GLY A 84 -19.65 -20.62 -41.74
N SER A 85 -19.48 -19.36 -42.04
CA SER A 85 -18.40 -18.80 -42.84
C SER A 85 -17.58 -17.86 -42.01
N PHE A 86 -16.28 -17.79 -42.23
CA PHE A 86 -15.41 -16.83 -41.58
C PHE A 86 -15.97 -15.41 -41.75
N PRO A 87 -16.31 -14.70 -40.66
CA PRO A 87 -16.87 -13.35 -40.74
C PRO A 87 -15.84 -12.29 -41.13
N ILE A 88 -14.55 -12.62 -41.10
CA ILE A 88 -13.46 -11.79 -41.59
C ILE A 88 -12.75 -12.53 -42.73
N ARG A 89 -12.53 -11.82 -43.84
CA ARG A 89 -11.73 -12.30 -44.96
C ARG A 89 -10.73 -11.23 -45.35
N VAL A 90 -9.54 -11.66 -45.72
CA VAL A 90 -8.42 -10.80 -46.11
C VAL A 90 -7.90 -11.23 -47.46
N TRP A 91 -7.74 -10.29 -48.36
CA TRP A 91 -7.14 -10.52 -49.67
C TRP A 91 -5.96 -9.58 -49.89
N ASP A 92 -4.96 -10.10 -50.58
CA ASP A 92 -3.84 -9.31 -51.03
C ASP A 92 -4.29 -8.42 -52.21
N LEU A 93 -3.97 -7.14 -52.17
CA LEU A 93 -4.31 -6.22 -53.25
C LEU A 93 -3.40 -6.36 -54.46
N ALA A 94 -2.25 -7.04 -54.33
CA ALA A 94 -1.34 -7.24 -55.45
C ALA A 94 -1.86 -8.27 -56.48
N ASP A 95 -2.54 -9.31 -55.99
CA ASP A 95 -2.96 -10.43 -56.87
C ASP A 95 -4.41 -10.93 -56.60
N GLY A 96 -5.09 -10.36 -55.59
CA GLY A 96 -6.44 -10.77 -55.20
C GLY A 96 -6.51 -12.13 -54.47
N SER A 97 -5.37 -12.66 -54.04
CA SER A 97 -5.34 -13.93 -53.31
C SER A 97 -5.88 -13.78 -51.88
N GLU A 98 -6.71 -14.74 -51.46
CA GLU A 98 -7.22 -14.77 -50.09
C GLU A 98 -6.13 -15.26 -49.13
N LYS A 99 -5.92 -14.57 -48.05
CA LYS A 99 -4.95 -14.90 -47.01
C LYS A 99 -5.57 -15.79 -45.94
N SER A 100 -4.76 -16.66 -45.37
CA SER A 100 -5.20 -17.55 -44.30
C SER A 100 -5.46 -16.77 -43.03
N LEU A 101 -6.63 -17.01 -42.41
CA LEU A 101 -7.03 -16.46 -41.13
C LEU A 101 -7.07 -17.56 -40.08
N THR A 102 -6.40 -17.34 -38.96
CA THR A 102 -6.48 -18.16 -37.76
C THR A 102 -7.20 -17.40 -36.64
N ASN A 103 -7.68 -18.11 -35.64
CA ASN A 103 -8.28 -17.51 -34.47
C ASN A 103 -7.59 -18.01 -33.18
N SER A 104 -7.43 -17.16 -32.20
CA SER A 104 -6.70 -17.50 -30.98
C SER A 104 -7.52 -18.32 -29.98
N SER A 105 -8.84 -18.38 -30.13
CA SER A 105 -9.77 -18.94 -29.12
C SER A 105 -10.85 -19.82 -29.72
N GLY A 106 -10.61 -20.35 -30.93
CA GLY A 106 -11.63 -21.08 -31.67
C GLY A 106 -12.72 -20.15 -32.23
N ASP A 107 -13.70 -20.74 -32.94
CA ASP A 107 -14.73 -19.99 -33.67
C ASP A 107 -15.64 -19.13 -32.78
N SER A 108 -15.65 -19.37 -31.47
CA SER A 108 -16.41 -18.56 -30.50
C SER A 108 -15.99 -17.09 -30.46
N ILE A 109 -14.74 -16.77 -30.82
CA ILE A 109 -14.24 -15.38 -30.83
C ILE A 109 -14.97 -14.52 -31.85
N PHE A 110 -15.45 -15.11 -32.95
CA PHE A 110 -16.22 -14.39 -33.97
C PHE A 110 -17.60 -13.93 -33.49
N SER A 111 -18.10 -14.46 -32.36
CA SER A 111 -19.34 -13.97 -31.74
C SER A 111 -19.26 -12.50 -31.33
N TYR A 112 -18.05 -11.98 -31.15
CA TYR A 112 -17.82 -10.56 -30.93
C TYR A 112 -18.35 -9.69 -32.08
N LEU A 113 -18.27 -10.16 -33.30
CA LEU A 113 -18.72 -9.43 -34.50
C LEU A 113 -20.22 -9.55 -34.76
N ALA A 114 -20.92 -10.41 -34.03
CA ALA A 114 -22.34 -10.64 -34.25
C ALA A 114 -23.20 -9.42 -33.85
N GLY A 115 -24.33 -9.24 -34.55
CA GLY A 115 -25.33 -8.25 -34.22
C GLY A 115 -25.00 -6.81 -34.62
N ALA A 116 -23.89 -6.53 -35.25
CA ALA A 116 -23.55 -5.19 -35.71
C ALA A 116 -24.53 -4.72 -36.79
N THR A 117 -25.25 -3.64 -36.53
CA THR A 117 -26.20 -2.98 -37.47
C THR A 117 -25.61 -1.72 -38.10
N ALA A 118 -24.51 -1.21 -37.55
CA ALA A 118 -23.74 -0.08 -38.04
C ALA A 118 -22.35 -0.55 -38.50
N PRO A 119 -21.61 0.24 -39.29
CA PRO A 119 -20.23 -0.07 -39.65
C PRO A 119 -19.36 -0.29 -38.41
N TYR A 120 -18.48 -1.31 -38.47
CA TYR A 120 -17.47 -1.50 -37.45
C TYR A 120 -16.52 -0.30 -37.41
N ALA A 121 -16.12 0.11 -36.21
CA ALA A 121 -15.02 1.03 -36.08
C ALA A 121 -13.70 0.25 -36.24
N VAL A 122 -12.89 0.65 -37.21
CA VAL A 122 -11.64 -0.07 -37.54
C VAL A 122 -10.50 0.93 -37.62
N THR A 123 -9.38 0.59 -37.03
CA THR A 123 -8.13 1.35 -37.13
C THR A 123 -6.95 0.41 -37.15
N THR A 124 -5.93 0.74 -37.94
CA THR A 124 -4.69 -0.06 -38.00
C THR A 124 -3.54 0.69 -37.36
N ILE A 125 -2.85 0.02 -36.46
CA ILE A 125 -1.64 0.51 -35.82
C ILE A 125 -0.57 -0.57 -36.01
N GLN A 126 0.43 -0.30 -36.82
CA GLN A 126 1.45 -1.28 -37.18
C GLN A 126 0.84 -2.59 -37.74
N ASP A 127 1.06 -3.71 -37.08
CA ASP A 127 0.56 -5.02 -37.49
C ASP A 127 -0.83 -5.37 -36.89
N TYR A 128 -1.39 -4.49 -36.06
CA TYR A 128 -2.65 -4.67 -35.35
C TYR A 128 -3.76 -3.83 -36.02
N THR A 129 -4.75 -4.49 -36.60
CA THR A 129 -5.98 -3.84 -37.04
C THR A 129 -7.05 -4.08 -35.99
N LEU A 130 -7.36 -3.04 -35.21
CA LEU A 130 -8.37 -3.08 -34.17
C LEU A 130 -9.75 -2.96 -34.77
N ILE A 131 -10.68 -3.78 -34.34
CA ILE A 131 -12.06 -3.84 -34.80
C ILE A 131 -12.96 -3.71 -33.57
N ALA A 132 -13.74 -2.63 -33.50
CA ALA A 132 -14.75 -2.44 -32.48
C ALA A 132 -16.15 -2.71 -33.05
N ASN A 133 -16.95 -3.49 -32.33
CA ASN A 133 -18.36 -3.68 -32.65
C ASN A 133 -19.18 -2.57 -32.00
N PRO A 134 -19.85 -1.70 -32.77
CA PRO A 134 -20.60 -0.56 -32.26
C PRO A 134 -21.89 -0.94 -31.49
N GLN A 135 -22.24 -2.21 -31.45
CA GLN A 135 -23.37 -2.73 -30.65
C GLN A 135 -22.89 -3.40 -29.34
N LYS A 136 -21.57 -3.43 -29.11
CA LYS A 136 -21.02 -4.06 -27.92
C LYS A 136 -20.74 -3.00 -26.87
N THR A 137 -21.46 -3.08 -25.75
CA THR A 137 -21.19 -2.21 -24.59
C THR A 137 -19.95 -2.68 -23.85
N ILE A 138 -19.02 -1.76 -23.60
CA ILE A 138 -17.81 -2.03 -22.86
C ILE A 138 -18.14 -2.30 -21.39
N GLY A 139 -17.64 -3.37 -20.87
CA GLY A 139 -17.80 -3.78 -19.47
C GLY A 139 -16.48 -3.87 -18.73
N THR A 140 -16.59 -4.13 -17.44
CA THR A 140 -15.43 -4.39 -16.58
C THR A 140 -15.20 -5.87 -16.38
N THR A 141 -13.96 -6.27 -16.18
CA THR A 141 -13.64 -7.65 -15.82
C THR A 141 -14.19 -7.98 -14.43
N GLY A 142 -14.41 -9.27 -14.16
CA GLY A 142 -14.70 -9.75 -12.81
C GLY A 142 -13.47 -9.84 -11.90
N ASN A 143 -12.27 -9.54 -12.42
CA ASN A 143 -11.04 -9.62 -11.65
C ASN A 143 -10.94 -8.43 -10.69
N THR A 144 -10.82 -8.74 -9.42
CA THR A 144 -10.59 -7.75 -8.36
C THR A 144 -9.14 -7.76 -7.91
N ALA A 145 -8.72 -6.67 -7.28
CA ALA A 145 -7.44 -6.63 -6.57
C ALA A 145 -7.40 -7.76 -5.53
N ALA A 146 -6.23 -8.31 -5.30
CA ALA A 146 -6.05 -9.31 -4.25
C ALA A 146 -6.51 -8.72 -2.91
N PRO A 147 -7.28 -9.47 -2.12
CA PRO A 147 -7.57 -9.05 -0.76
C PRO A 147 -6.27 -9.01 0.05
N ILE A 148 -6.25 -8.24 1.12
CA ILE A 148 -5.17 -8.36 2.10
C ILE A 148 -5.27 -9.78 2.67
N ASN A 149 -4.26 -10.61 2.39
CA ASN A 149 -4.23 -11.98 2.87
C ASN A 149 -4.20 -11.99 4.40
N SER A 150 -5.16 -12.71 4.99
CA SER A 150 -5.27 -13.03 6.42
C SER A 150 -5.34 -11.86 7.39
N GLY A 151 -5.81 -10.70 7.01
CA GLY A 151 -6.13 -9.67 7.97
C GLY A 151 -5.33 -8.39 7.86
N GLU A 152 -5.39 -7.67 8.92
CA GLU A 152 -4.82 -6.34 9.06
C GLU A 152 -3.34 -6.46 9.42
N TYR A 153 -2.57 -5.47 9.03
CA TYR A 153 -1.14 -5.39 9.33
C TYR A 153 -0.86 -4.15 10.16
N SER A 154 0.17 -4.23 10.97
CA SER A 154 0.84 -3.06 11.53
C SER A 154 2.32 -3.33 11.75
N TYR A 155 3.07 -2.26 11.96
CA TYR A 155 4.49 -2.33 12.26
C TYR A 155 4.80 -1.50 13.50
N ALA A 156 5.25 -2.17 14.55
CA ALA A 156 5.68 -1.52 15.78
C ALA A 156 7.19 -1.30 15.74
N ARG A 157 7.59 -0.06 15.48
CA ARG A 157 9.01 0.34 15.37
C ARG A 157 9.55 0.72 16.74
N LEU A 158 10.70 0.15 17.11
CA LEU A 158 11.45 0.57 18.29
C LEU A 158 12.35 1.75 17.90
N ASP A 159 12.05 2.92 18.43
CA ASP A 159 12.74 4.17 18.09
C ASP A 159 13.94 4.41 19.00
N THR A 160 13.80 4.13 20.31
CA THR A 160 14.88 4.27 21.29
C THR A 160 14.89 3.12 22.29
N VAL A 161 16.07 2.81 22.80
CA VAL A 161 16.30 1.79 23.84
C VAL A 161 16.64 2.50 25.15
N ALA A 162 15.85 2.27 26.19
CA ALA A 162 16.03 2.92 27.48
C ALA A 162 15.95 1.93 28.65
N TYR A 163 16.71 2.19 29.71
CA TYR A 163 16.59 1.48 30.97
C TYR A 163 15.34 1.88 31.73
N ASN A 164 14.87 1.02 32.63
CA ASN A 164 13.71 1.23 33.48
C ASN A 164 12.44 1.64 32.73
N THR A 165 12.26 1.07 31.52
CA THR A 165 11.15 1.39 30.63
C THR A 165 10.23 0.19 30.46
N GLU A 166 8.94 0.43 30.52
CA GLU A 166 7.89 -0.56 30.21
C GLU A 166 7.43 -0.36 28.76
N TYR A 167 7.57 -1.39 27.94
CA TYR A 167 7.09 -1.43 26.58
C TYR A 167 5.79 -2.22 26.54
N ILE A 168 4.71 -1.56 26.12
CA ILE A 168 3.36 -2.12 26.21
C ILE A 168 2.66 -1.96 24.87
N LEU A 169 2.32 -3.07 24.26
CA LEU A 169 1.45 -3.13 23.10
C LEU A 169 0.08 -3.67 23.51
N TYR A 170 -0.98 -3.03 23.03
CA TYR A 170 -2.34 -3.44 23.33
C TYR A 170 -3.24 -3.27 22.11
N SER A 171 -4.34 -4.03 22.06
CA SER A 171 -5.35 -3.89 21.02
C SER A 171 -6.67 -3.43 21.63
N GLY A 172 -7.32 -2.46 21.01
CA GLY A 172 -8.58 -1.91 21.49
C GLY A 172 -8.42 -0.80 22.53
N THR A 173 -9.13 -0.92 23.68
CA THR A 173 -9.12 0.11 24.74
C THR A 173 -7.80 0.10 25.50
N ALA A 174 -7.26 1.30 25.76
CA ALA A 174 -6.04 1.44 26.54
C ALA A 174 -6.20 0.79 27.93
N PRO A 175 -5.25 -0.07 28.32
CA PRO A 175 -5.31 -0.75 29.60
C PRO A 175 -5.07 0.22 30.76
N SER A 176 -5.63 -0.11 31.91
CA SER A 176 -5.31 0.58 33.15
C SER A 176 -4.21 -0.18 33.88
N PRO A 177 -3.24 0.51 34.48
CA PRO A 177 -2.18 -0.13 35.24
C PRO A 177 -2.73 -0.73 36.54
N ASN A 178 -2.07 -1.77 37.01
CA ASN A 178 -2.28 -2.29 38.34
C ASN A 178 -1.61 -1.37 39.38
N THR A 179 -2.24 -1.17 40.53
CA THR A 179 -1.63 -0.50 41.65
C THR A 179 -1.12 -1.55 42.62
N HIS A 180 0.16 -1.55 42.87
CA HIS A 180 0.85 -2.35 43.86
C HIS A 180 1.39 -1.44 44.95
N TYR A 181 1.93 -2.02 46.02
CA TYR A 181 2.45 -1.24 47.13
C TYR A 181 3.89 -1.63 47.44
N ARG A 182 4.80 -0.67 47.40
CA ARG A 182 6.17 -0.85 47.79
C ARG A 182 6.32 -0.56 49.25
N VAL A 183 6.97 -1.45 49.99
CA VAL A 183 7.32 -1.22 51.38
C VAL A 183 8.38 -0.12 51.48
N THR A 184 8.10 0.93 52.21
CA THR A 184 9.01 2.06 52.47
C THR A 184 9.56 2.07 53.86
N SER A 185 8.82 1.50 54.84
CA SER A 185 9.35 1.32 56.19
C SER A 185 8.73 0.06 56.84
N VAL A 186 9.48 -0.54 57.72
CA VAL A 186 9.03 -1.61 58.60
C VAL A 186 9.25 -1.20 60.05
N LYS A 187 8.36 -1.66 60.94
CA LYS A 187 8.44 -1.48 62.38
C LYS A 187 8.79 -2.79 63.02
N VAL A 188 9.66 -2.76 64.00
CA VAL A 188 9.99 -3.93 64.81
C VAL A 188 9.56 -3.68 66.22
N ASP A 189 8.67 -4.51 66.74
CA ASP A 189 8.19 -4.45 68.11
C ASP A 189 8.63 -5.71 68.86
N ARG A 190 9.12 -5.57 70.06
CA ARG A 190 9.35 -6.67 70.94
C ARG A 190 8.01 -7.06 71.60
N ILE A 191 7.61 -8.33 71.47
CA ILE A 191 6.30 -8.78 71.90
C ILE A 191 6.34 -9.60 73.21
N ASP A 192 7.51 -9.87 73.76
CA ASP A 192 7.71 -10.53 75.05
C ASP A 192 7.77 -9.54 76.26
N GLY A 193 7.60 -8.27 76.05
CA GLY A 193 7.57 -7.24 77.07
C GLY A 193 8.89 -6.55 77.38
N GLY A 194 9.99 -6.84 76.69
CA GLY A 194 11.28 -6.18 76.83
C GLY A 194 11.38 -4.86 76.11
N SER A 195 12.50 -4.13 76.34
CA SER A 195 12.76 -2.83 75.66
C SER A 195 13.54 -3.03 74.35
N LEU A 196 13.11 -2.33 73.32
CA LEU A 196 13.72 -2.23 72.02
C LEU A 196 14.36 -0.83 71.86
N VAL A 197 15.61 -0.77 71.48
CA VAL A 197 16.30 0.47 71.17
C VAL A 197 16.21 0.72 69.69
N GLY A 198 15.16 1.28 69.25
CA GLY A 198 14.87 1.77 67.91
C GLY A 198 15.45 0.98 66.73
N PRO A 199 14.63 0.63 65.76
CA PRO A 199 15.13 0.08 64.52
C PRO A 199 15.73 1.20 63.65
N THR A 200 16.75 0.87 62.89
CA THR A 200 17.23 1.71 61.77
C THR A 200 17.03 0.97 60.48
N TRP A 201 16.41 1.64 59.55
CA TRP A 201 16.15 1.12 58.25
C TRP A 201 17.11 1.73 57.22
N ASP A 202 17.83 0.94 56.48
CA ASP A 202 18.64 1.41 55.38
C ASP A 202 17.80 1.47 54.11
N SER A 203 17.28 2.63 53.77
CA SER A 203 16.43 2.85 52.62
C SER A 203 17.17 2.93 51.29
N THR A 204 18.49 2.98 51.31
CA THR A 204 19.27 3.09 50.07
C THR A 204 19.24 1.78 49.25
N ASP A 205 18.94 0.68 49.91
CA ASP A 205 18.89 -0.64 49.31
C ASP A 205 17.48 -1.09 48.93
N LEU A 206 16.46 -0.26 49.10
CA LEU A 206 15.09 -0.52 48.68
C LEU A 206 14.89 -0.35 47.16
N ASP A 207 15.79 -0.85 46.42
CA ASP A 207 15.68 -0.93 44.97
C ASP A 207 14.94 -2.23 44.56
N GLN A 208 14.33 -2.21 43.36
CA GLN A 208 13.52 -3.33 42.80
C GLN A 208 14.24 -4.69 42.75
N SER A 209 15.55 -4.71 42.89
CA SER A 209 16.37 -5.90 42.83
C SER A 209 17.24 -6.16 44.05
N LYS A 210 17.15 -5.35 45.09
CA LYS A 210 18.02 -5.44 46.26
C LYS A 210 17.23 -5.69 47.54
N SER A 211 17.92 -6.18 48.54
CA SER A 211 17.40 -6.43 49.88
C SER A 211 17.66 -5.20 50.75
N GLY A 212 16.73 -4.86 51.59
CA GLY A 212 16.92 -3.86 52.65
C GLY A 212 17.46 -4.53 53.92
N THR A 213 18.22 -3.76 54.70
CA THR A 213 18.75 -4.21 55.99
C THR A 213 18.13 -3.41 57.11
N LEU A 214 17.56 -4.11 58.07
CA LEU A 214 17.02 -3.51 59.28
C LEU A 214 17.91 -3.91 60.46
N THR A 215 18.39 -2.89 61.16
CA THR A 215 19.23 -3.10 62.32
C THR A 215 18.55 -2.55 63.57
N TRP A 216 18.51 -3.35 64.62
CA TRP A 216 17.99 -2.90 65.91
C TRP A 216 18.89 -3.39 67.05
N SER A 217 18.80 -2.70 68.15
CA SER A 217 19.56 -3.02 69.36
C SER A 217 18.65 -3.20 70.59
N PHE A 218 19.00 -4.09 71.44
CA PHE A 218 18.33 -4.32 72.70
C PHE A 218 19.22 -3.91 73.86
N SER A 219 18.60 -3.39 74.90
CA SER A 219 19.30 -3.11 76.13
C SER A 219 18.80 -4.04 77.27
N GLY A 220 19.76 -4.62 77.98
CA GLY A 220 19.47 -5.54 79.08
C GLY A 220 19.45 -7.01 78.64
N GLY A 221 19.60 -7.92 79.51
CA GLY A 221 19.66 -9.33 79.24
C GLY A 221 21.06 -9.94 79.28
N ASP A 222 21.12 -11.24 79.16
CA ASP A 222 22.37 -12.00 79.22
C ASP A 222 23.21 -11.81 77.94
N ALA A 223 24.50 -12.04 78.09
CA ALA A 223 25.38 -12.00 76.97
C ALA A 223 25.05 -13.11 75.97
N VAL A 224 24.88 -12.72 74.71
CA VAL A 224 24.60 -13.69 73.62
C VAL A 224 25.89 -14.34 73.23
N SER A 225 25.93 -15.65 73.22
CA SER A 225 27.15 -16.45 73.00
C SER A 225 27.29 -16.98 71.56
N SER A 226 26.21 -16.95 70.79
CA SER A 226 26.18 -17.47 69.42
C SER A 226 25.38 -16.59 68.48
N ALA A 227 25.69 -16.64 67.23
CA ALA A 227 24.89 -16.04 66.17
C ALA A 227 23.72 -17.00 65.87
N ASP A 228 22.54 -16.49 65.92
CA ASP A 228 21.37 -17.17 65.47
C ASP A 228 20.87 -16.51 64.16
N SER A 229 20.45 -17.29 63.24
CA SER A 229 19.92 -16.80 62.01
C SER A 229 18.61 -17.48 61.65
N ASP A 230 17.61 -16.67 61.48
CA ASP A 230 16.28 -17.10 61.12
C ASP A 230 15.87 -16.45 59.77
N THR A 231 15.23 -17.25 58.92
CA THR A 231 14.79 -16.75 57.64
C THR A 231 13.33 -17.16 57.46
N GLU A 232 12.45 -16.17 57.34
CA GLU A 232 11.03 -16.39 57.12
C GLU A 232 10.49 -15.54 55.99
N ASN A 233 9.50 -16.05 55.29
CA ASN A 233 8.79 -15.36 54.24
C ASN A 233 7.45 -14.79 54.69
N ILE A 234 7.26 -13.51 54.53
CA ILE A 234 5.97 -12.88 54.66
C ILE A 234 5.30 -12.80 53.28
N GLU A 235 4.39 -13.73 53.01
CA GLU A 235 3.55 -13.71 51.83
C GLU A 235 4.28 -13.31 50.54
N GLY A 236 5.49 -13.84 50.33
CA GLY A 236 6.23 -13.68 49.10
C GLY A 236 6.98 -12.35 48.90
N SER A 237 6.87 -11.39 49.81
CA SER A 237 7.46 -10.07 49.63
C SER A 237 8.53 -9.70 50.65
N LEU A 238 8.52 -10.32 51.79
CA LEU A 238 9.41 -9.94 52.89
C LEU A 238 10.04 -11.20 53.49
N GLN A 239 11.35 -11.22 53.60
CA GLN A 239 12.09 -12.25 54.28
C GLN A 239 12.89 -11.59 55.45
N VAL A 240 12.92 -12.26 56.59
CA VAL A 240 13.69 -11.82 57.71
C VAL A 240 14.80 -12.81 57.95
N ASN A 241 16.01 -12.29 58.05
CA ASN A 241 17.19 -13.08 58.39
C ASN A 241 17.85 -12.35 59.58
N GLY A 242 17.82 -13.00 60.74
CA GLY A 242 18.34 -12.41 61.97
C GLY A 242 19.62 -13.04 62.42
N THR A 243 20.56 -12.23 62.86
CA THR A 243 21.79 -12.67 63.53
C THR A 243 21.98 -11.91 64.78
N SER A 244 22.14 -12.58 65.87
CA SER A 244 22.46 -11.98 67.14
C SER A 244 23.95 -12.07 67.46
N TYR A 245 24.49 -11.01 68.04
CA TYR A 245 25.87 -11.00 68.48
C TYR A 245 26.12 -9.95 69.54
N ILE A 246 27.18 -10.16 70.31
CA ILE A 246 27.65 -9.13 71.24
C ILE A 246 28.31 -8.01 70.46
N ASN A 247 27.88 -6.75 70.70
CA ASN A 247 28.41 -5.61 69.99
C ASN A 247 29.81 -5.26 70.45
N SER A 248 30.77 -5.69 69.69
CA SER A 248 32.21 -5.42 69.94
C SER A 248 32.64 -4.00 69.57
N ASN A 249 31.85 -3.21 68.87
CA ASN A 249 32.22 -1.84 68.48
C ASN A 249 32.18 -0.85 69.60
N THR A 250 31.52 -1.16 70.61
CA THR A 250 31.84 -0.51 71.87
C THR A 250 32.94 -1.34 72.46
N ALA A 251 34.12 -0.80 72.47
CA ALA A 251 35.30 -1.47 73.03
C ALA A 251 35.02 -2.13 74.38
N ASN A 252 34.06 -1.56 75.08
CA ASN A 252 33.56 -2.05 76.34
C ASN A 252 32.74 -3.32 76.25
N TYR A 253 32.11 -3.62 75.14
CA TYR A 253 31.35 -4.88 74.98
C TYR A 253 32.21 -6.06 74.66
N GLN A 254 33.24 -5.83 73.91
CA GLN A 254 34.16 -6.87 73.58
C GLN A 254 35.00 -7.28 74.80
N SER A 255 35.35 -6.30 75.56
CA SER A 255 35.99 -6.53 76.86
C SER A 255 35.03 -7.06 77.89
N ASN A 256 33.73 -6.96 77.59
CA ASN A 256 32.66 -7.38 78.45
C ASN A 256 32.04 -8.71 78.06
N ASN A 257 32.69 -9.46 77.22
CA ASN A 257 32.48 -10.84 77.13
C ASN A 257 32.53 -11.43 78.57
N THR A 258 31.70 -12.42 78.81
CA THR A 258 31.58 -13.07 80.10
C THR A 258 32.92 -13.51 80.67
N THR A 259 33.85 -13.92 79.84
CA THR A 259 35.19 -14.27 80.22
C THR A 259 36.01 -13.07 80.71
N ASN A 260 35.91 -11.95 80.06
CA ASN A 260 36.61 -10.73 80.41
C ASN A 260 35.92 -9.97 81.57
N ARG A 261 34.71 -10.28 81.87
CA ARG A 261 33.96 -9.70 82.95
C ARG A 261 34.52 -10.10 84.32
N ASP A 262 34.94 -11.34 84.40
CA ASP A 262 35.49 -11.86 85.63
C ASP A 262 36.93 -11.35 85.91
N ASP A 263 37.59 -10.96 84.88
CA ASP A 263 38.93 -10.34 84.97
C ASP A 263 38.86 -8.87 85.33
N PHE A 264 37.71 -8.26 85.21
CA PHE A 264 37.48 -6.83 85.58
C PHE A 264 36.88 -6.74 87.02
N LEU A 265 37.61 -7.19 87.92
CA LEU A 265 37.49 -6.94 89.36
C LEU A 265 36.14 -6.35 89.85
N GLY A 266 35.12 -7.16 89.87
CA GLY A 266 33.90 -6.83 90.66
C GLY A 266 32.99 -5.74 90.12
N TYR A 267 33.14 -5.32 88.93
CA TYR A 267 32.18 -4.34 88.33
C TYR A 267 31.07 -5.10 87.64
N THR A 268 29.87 -4.92 88.07
CA THR A 268 28.65 -5.38 87.38
C THR A 268 28.43 -4.44 86.20
N GLN A 269 28.74 -4.95 85.04
CA GLN A 269 28.47 -4.18 83.85
C GLN A 269 27.18 -4.67 83.20
N ASN A 270 26.37 -3.70 82.83
CA ASN A 270 25.16 -3.95 82.06
C ASN A 270 25.56 -4.16 80.61
N TYR A 271 25.44 -5.39 80.16
CA TYR A 271 25.70 -5.74 78.75
C TYR A 271 24.54 -5.28 77.90
N LYS A 272 24.91 -4.67 76.78
CA LYS A 272 23.97 -4.35 75.73
C LYS A 272 24.21 -5.34 74.58
N THR A 273 23.21 -6.04 74.21
CA THR A 273 23.22 -6.95 73.10
C THR A 273 22.64 -6.26 71.86
N ARG A 274 23.33 -6.38 70.76
CA ARG A 274 22.82 -5.90 69.48
C ARG A 274 22.47 -7.07 68.62
N TYR A 275 21.27 -7.03 68.13
CA TYR A 275 20.78 -7.98 67.15
C TYR A 275 20.70 -7.25 65.80
N THR A 276 21.19 -7.89 64.76
CA THR A 276 21.07 -7.43 63.39
C THR A 276 20.24 -8.44 62.67
N ALA A 277 19.12 -7.96 62.13
CA ALA A 277 18.31 -8.78 61.23
C ALA A 277 18.31 -8.13 59.86
N THR A 278 18.50 -8.96 58.87
CA THR A 278 18.36 -8.54 57.46
C THR A 278 16.96 -8.87 57.01
N VAL A 279 16.21 -7.86 56.66
CA VAL A 279 14.89 -8.01 56.01
C VAL A 279 15.14 -8.00 54.52
N THR A 280 14.98 -9.13 53.88
CA THR A 280 15.11 -9.25 52.42
C THR A 280 13.75 -9.02 51.79
N LEU A 281 13.65 -7.99 50.96
CA LEU A 281 12.47 -7.68 50.20
C LEU A 281 12.54 -8.39 48.83
N THR A 282 11.68 -9.37 48.59
CA THR A 282 11.53 -9.98 47.29
C THR A 282 10.79 -9.04 46.33
N ASP A 283 10.99 -9.20 45.03
CA ASP A 283 10.38 -8.32 44.01
C ASP A 283 10.58 -6.81 44.26
N GLY A 284 11.73 -6.43 44.80
CA GLY A 284 12.01 -5.03 45.11
C GLY A 284 11.14 -4.42 46.22
N GLY A 285 10.59 -5.24 47.10
CA GLY A 285 9.69 -4.83 48.16
C GLY A 285 8.27 -4.51 47.71
N ILE A 286 7.89 -4.92 46.52
CA ILE A 286 6.55 -4.68 45.96
C ILE A 286 5.60 -5.79 46.39
N ILE A 287 4.56 -5.42 47.13
CA ILE A 287 3.45 -6.34 47.47
C ILE A 287 2.38 -6.22 46.42
N LYS A 288 2.21 -7.26 45.64
CA LYS A 288 1.28 -7.33 44.49
C LYS A 288 -0.13 -7.74 44.92
N ASN A 289 -1.12 -7.35 44.10
CA ASN A 289 -2.52 -7.79 44.21
C ASN A 289 -3.16 -7.61 45.59
N THR A 290 -2.92 -6.49 46.22
CA THR A 290 -3.43 -6.20 47.56
C THR A 290 -3.90 -4.74 47.67
N SER A 291 -4.67 -4.44 48.73
CA SER A 291 -5.01 -3.04 49.10
C SER A 291 -3.91 -2.41 49.98
N LYS A 292 -3.89 -1.08 50.07
CA LYS A 292 -2.94 -0.37 50.93
C LYS A 292 -3.02 -0.87 52.38
N SER A 293 -4.23 -0.98 52.92
CA SER A 293 -4.45 -1.43 54.30
C SER A 293 -4.01 -2.90 54.53
N ASN A 294 -4.17 -3.75 53.54
CA ASN A 294 -3.70 -5.12 53.65
C ASN A 294 -2.16 -5.23 53.50
N ALA A 295 -1.55 -4.35 52.72
CA ALA A 295 -0.10 -4.27 52.65
C ALA A 295 0.51 -3.78 53.95
N GLU A 296 -0.03 -2.70 54.51
CA GLU A 296 0.38 -2.16 55.82
C GLU A 296 0.04 -3.06 57.02
N GLY A 297 -0.94 -3.97 56.87
CA GLY A 297 -1.29 -4.91 57.90
C GLY A 297 -0.44 -6.20 57.95
N ARG A 298 0.53 -6.35 57.03
CA ARG A 298 1.41 -7.53 56.99
C ARG A 298 2.45 -7.50 58.07
N SER A 299 2.64 -8.60 58.75
CA SER A 299 3.63 -8.76 59.81
C SER A 299 4.08 -10.22 59.90
N ILE A 300 5.26 -10.38 60.45
CA ILE A 300 5.83 -11.69 60.83
C ILE A 300 6.36 -11.62 62.25
N ASP A 301 6.20 -12.70 62.97
CA ASP A 301 6.76 -12.90 64.29
C ASP A 301 8.00 -13.78 64.17
N VAL A 302 9.12 -13.30 64.68
CA VAL A 302 10.42 -14.02 64.66
C VAL A 302 10.90 -14.15 66.09
N SER A 303 11.55 -15.29 66.41
CA SER A 303 12.22 -15.46 67.69
C SER A 303 13.71 -15.47 67.49
N ILE A 304 14.40 -14.62 68.19
CA ILE A 304 15.87 -14.53 68.19
C ILE A 304 16.33 -14.71 69.62
N GLU A 305 17.12 -15.75 69.87
CA GLU A 305 17.61 -16.04 71.19
C GLU A 305 16.50 -16.17 72.28
N GLY A 306 15.34 -16.73 71.88
CA GLY A 306 14.22 -16.88 72.77
C GLY A 306 13.41 -15.61 73.02
N ILE A 307 13.75 -14.49 72.38
CA ILE A 307 13.04 -13.23 72.44
C ILE A 307 12.18 -13.11 71.20
N SER A 308 10.92 -12.82 71.36
CA SER A 308 9.96 -12.72 70.28
C SER A 308 9.77 -11.28 69.81
N TYR A 309 9.92 -11.10 68.50
CA TYR A 309 9.77 -9.82 67.81
C TYR A 309 8.70 -9.96 66.76
N ARG A 310 7.98 -8.85 66.52
CA ARG A 310 7.07 -8.68 65.41
C ARG A 310 7.66 -7.65 64.46
N ILE A 311 7.89 -8.05 63.23
CA ILE A 311 8.28 -7.14 62.15
C ILE A 311 7.00 -6.87 61.35
N SER A 312 6.56 -5.61 61.33
CA SER A 312 5.35 -5.18 60.64
C SER A 312 5.68 -4.18 59.56
N VAL A 313 4.96 -4.23 58.46
CA VAL A 313 5.00 -3.17 57.44
C VAL A 313 4.35 -1.92 58.02
N GLU A 314 5.12 -0.84 58.17
CA GLU A 314 4.67 0.41 58.77
C GLU A 314 4.13 1.37 57.71
N ALA A 315 4.83 1.48 56.60
CA ALA A 315 4.40 2.37 55.50
C ALA A 315 4.66 1.73 54.15
N VAL A 316 3.77 2.03 53.20
CA VAL A 316 3.89 1.64 51.81
C VAL A 316 3.57 2.83 50.90
N GLU A 317 4.22 2.88 49.76
CA GLU A 317 3.89 3.80 48.67
C GLU A 317 3.24 3.08 47.49
N PRO A 318 2.29 3.72 46.80
CA PRO A 318 1.69 3.10 45.60
C PRO A 318 2.70 3.08 44.44
N VAL A 319 2.75 1.95 43.75
CA VAL A 319 3.51 1.75 42.52
C VAL A 319 2.57 1.25 41.44
N THR A 320 2.49 1.99 40.37
CA THR A 320 1.70 1.59 39.21
C THR A 320 2.59 0.84 38.22
N THR A 321 2.10 -0.27 37.69
CA THR A 321 2.78 -1.09 36.67
C THR A 321 1.76 -1.81 35.81
N TYR A 322 2.18 -2.13 34.60
CA TYR A 322 1.36 -2.96 33.70
C TYR A 322 1.71 -4.45 33.81
N ASP A 323 2.65 -4.82 34.65
CA ASP A 323 2.97 -6.24 34.93
C ASP A 323 1.72 -6.99 35.42
N GLY A 324 1.45 -8.13 34.81
CA GLY A 324 0.28 -8.95 35.13
C GLY A 324 -1.07 -8.43 34.65
N VAL A 325 -1.12 -7.34 33.87
CA VAL A 325 -2.35 -6.89 33.21
C VAL A 325 -2.65 -7.85 32.05
N SER A 326 -3.88 -8.34 31.97
CA SER A 326 -4.30 -9.25 30.91
C SER A 326 -4.59 -8.53 29.60
N GLY A 327 -4.38 -9.21 28.48
CA GLY A 327 -4.71 -8.68 27.14
C GLY A 327 -3.74 -7.63 26.61
N ILE A 328 -2.55 -7.57 27.17
CA ILE A 328 -1.45 -6.71 26.68
C ILE A 328 -0.20 -7.53 26.43
N ALA A 329 0.63 -7.06 25.51
CA ALA A 329 2.00 -7.52 25.40
C ALA A 329 2.91 -6.57 26.17
N TYR A 330 3.65 -7.12 27.10
CA TYR A 330 4.42 -6.37 28.09
C TYR A 330 5.88 -6.84 28.11
N PHE A 331 6.78 -5.87 28.12
CA PHE A 331 8.20 -6.10 28.36
C PHE A 331 8.79 -4.93 29.17
N LYS A 332 9.55 -5.23 30.21
CA LYS A 332 10.23 -4.26 31.03
C LYS A 332 11.73 -4.42 30.96
N THR A 333 12.44 -3.34 30.73
CA THR A 333 13.91 -3.31 30.75
C THR A 333 14.43 -3.21 32.19
N PRO A 334 15.66 -3.74 32.45
CA PRO A 334 16.34 -3.55 33.73
C PRO A 334 16.42 -2.07 34.15
N LYS A 335 16.52 -1.83 35.45
CA LYS A 335 16.52 -0.47 36.01
C LYS A 335 17.79 0.31 35.61
N ASN A 336 18.93 -0.33 35.61
CA ASN A 336 20.22 0.25 35.29
C ASN A 336 21.19 -0.84 34.76
N PRO A 337 22.39 -0.48 34.28
CA PRO A 337 23.36 -1.45 33.76
C PRO A 337 23.80 -2.54 34.76
N ASP A 338 23.79 -2.24 36.05
CA ASP A 338 24.18 -3.21 37.09
C ASP A 338 23.17 -4.35 37.21
N ASN A 339 21.91 -4.09 36.81
CA ASN A 339 20.81 -5.05 36.86
C ASN A 339 20.64 -5.85 35.55
N GLY A 340 21.43 -5.58 34.55
CA GLY A 340 21.43 -6.26 33.26
C GLY A 340 21.67 -5.32 32.09
N SER A 341 22.14 -5.88 30.99
CA SER A 341 22.30 -5.16 29.73
C SER A 341 20.99 -5.10 28.98
N ILE A 342 20.80 -4.02 28.23
CA ILE A 342 19.66 -3.87 27.30
C ILE A 342 20.15 -3.87 25.88
N SER A 343 19.33 -4.42 24.99
CA SER A 343 19.56 -4.37 23.55
C SER A 343 18.23 -4.29 22.81
N MET A 344 18.25 -3.74 21.61
CA MET A 344 17.09 -3.75 20.74
C MET A 344 16.55 -5.18 20.54
N ALA A 345 17.43 -6.14 20.30
CA ALA A 345 17.04 -7.53 20.08
C ALA A 345 16.32 -8.13 21.30
N SER A 346 16.82 -7.90 22.52
CA SER A 346 16.18 -8.44 23.73
C SER A 346 14.80 -7.85 23.98
N ILE A 347 14.60 -6.57 23.66
CA ILE A 347 13.29 -5.91 23.79
C ILE A 347 12.31 -6.47 22.75
N LEU A 348 12.74 -6.54 21.48
CA LEU A 348 11.89 -7.02 20.38
C LEU A 348 11.54 -8.51 20.53
N ASP A 349 12.47 -9.36 20.93
CA ASP A 349 12.22 -10.79 21.17
C ASP A 349 11.30 -11.01 22.38
N GLY A 350 11.48 -10.22 23.44
CA GLY A 350 10.60 -10.24 24.61
C GLY A 350 9.17 -9.80 24.25
N LEU A 351 9.03 -8.69 23.53
CA LEU A 351 7.74 -8.21 23.06
C LEU A 351 7.08 -9.18 22.07
N LYS A 352 7.83 -9.74 21.11
CA LYS A 352 7.34 -10.78 20.20
C LYS A 352 6.75 -11.97 20.96
N THR A 353 7.48 -12.46 21.95
CA THR A 353 7.00 -13.57 22.79
C THR A 353 5.72 -13.20 23.52
N SER A 354 5.68 -11.99 24.09
CA SER A 354 4.50 -11.48 24.81
C SER A 354 3.32 -11.23 23.87
N VAL A 355 3.50 -10.66 22.67
CA VAL A 355 2.43 -10.50 21.66
C VAL A 355 1.82 -11.86 21.33
N ASN A 356 2.66 -12.83 20.97
CA ASN A 356 2.22 -14.15 20.52
C ASN A 356 1.50 -14.96 21.64
N SER A 357 1.74 -14.62 22.91
CA SER A 357 1.09 -15.29 24.04
C SER A 357 -0.12 -14.55 24.61
N SER A 358 -0.17 -13.22 24.49
CA SER A 358 -1.13 -12.40 25.26
C SER A 358 -2.11 -11.61 24.39
N LEU A 359 -1.79 -11.30 23.13
CA LEU A 359 -2.69 -10.61 22.22
C LEU A 359 -3.47 -11.60 21.37
N ALA A 360 -4.79 -11.60 21.50
CA ALA A 360 -5.65 -12.45 20.70
C ALA A 360 -5.65 -11.98 19.23
N ASN A 361 -5.54 -12.95 18.30
CA ASN A 361 -5.60 -12.72 16.86
C ASN A 361 -4.52 -11.78 16.30
N VAL A 362 -3.38 -11.69 16.99
CA VAL A 362 -2.19 -10.97 16.54
C VAL A 362 -0.98 -11.87 16.68
N THR A 363 -0.17 -11.92 15.64
CA THR A 363 1.15 -12.59 15.65
C THR A 363 2.22 -11.58 15.33
N ALA A 364 3.41 -11.78 15.89
CA ALA A 364 4.55 -10.88 15.73
C ALA A 364 5.76 -11.59 15.14
N GLU A 365 6.43 -10.90 14.21
CA GLU A 365 7.71 -11.29 13.63
C GLU A 365 8.70 -10.12 13.76
N VAL A 366 9.94 -10.38 14.21
CA VAL A 366 10.97 -9.34 14.29
C VAL A 366 11.52 -9.10 12.89
N ILE A 367 11.43 -7.87 12.41
CA ILE A 367 12.00 -7.44 11.13
C ILE A 367 12.69 -6.09 11.34
N GLY A 368 14.00 -6.06 11.13
CA GLY A 368 14.77 -4.84 11.32
C GLY A 368 14.70 -4.30 12.74
N SER A 369 14.29 -3.04 12.91
CA SER A 369 14.18 -2.35 14.20
C SER A 369 12.78 -2.44 14.82
N GLY A 370 11.94 -3.38 14.39
CA GLY A 370 10.57 -3.44 14.90
C GLY A 370 9.94 -4.82 14.78
N LEU A 371 8.66 -4.85 15.10
CA LEU A 371 7.79 -6.01 15.01
C LEU A 371 6.80 -5.81 13.87
N PHE A 372 6.83 -6.69 12.89
CA PHE A 372 5.72 -6.84 11.97
C PHE A 372 4.60 -7.60 12.67
N LEU A 373 3.43 -7.00 12.77
CA LEU A 373 2.25 -7.54 13.40
C LEU A 373 1.25 -7.94 12.32
N ASN A 374 0.71 -9.15 12.44
CA ASN A 374 -0.23 -9.70 11.47
C ASN A 374 -1.39 -10.40 12.20
N GLY A 375 -2.60 -10.18 11.72
CA GLY A 375 -3.81 -10.81 12.25
C GLY A 375 -5.00 -9.87 12.21
N SER A 376 -6.20 -10.38 12.44
CA SER A 376 -7.44 -9.59 12.32
C SER A 376 -7.58 -8.42 13.31
N ALA A 377 -6.69 -8.33 14.30
CA ALA A 377 -6.62 -7.23 15.26
C ALA A 377 -5.30 -6.44 15.17
N ALA A 378 -4.45 -6.71 14.18
CA ALA A 378 -3.11 -6.11 14.11
C ALA A 378 -3.14 -4.61 13.81
N ASP A 379 -4.05 -4.14 12.95
CA ASP A 379 -4.20 -2.70 12.64
C ASP A 379 -4.71 -1.88 13.85
N GLY A 380 -5.37 -2.55 14.79
CA GLY A 380 -5.84 -1.92 16.04
C GLY A 380 -4.82 -1.94 17.18
N VAL A 381 -3.60 -2.42 16.95
CA VAL A 381 -2.55 -2.43 17.97
C VAL A 381 -1.99 -1.02 18.16
N ASN A 382 -1.87 -0.64 19.43
CA ASN A 382 -1.33 0.64 19.84
C ASN A 382 -0.19 0.44 20.85
N PHE A 383 0.65 1.42 20.96
CA PHE A 383 1.70 1.47 21.96
C PHE A 383 1.31 2.39 23.11
N LEU A 384 1.44 1.89 24.32
CA LEU A 384 1.31 2.66 25.54
C LEU A 384 2.71 2.86 26.12
N GLY A 385 3.31 4.00 25.87
CA GLY A 385 4.61 4.37 26.44
C GLY A 385 4.47 4.97 27.82
N GLY A 386 5.55 4.92 28.62
CA GLY A 386 5.69 5.69 29.84
C GLY A 386 5.61 7.20 29.57
N ALA A 387 5.97 8.06 30.53
CA ALA A 387 5.78 9.51 30.52
C ALA A 387 6.31 10.25 29.25
N VAL A 388 7.03 9.56 28.37
CA VAL A 388 7.52 10.05 27.08
C VAL A 388 7.22 8.97 26.04
N ASN A 389 6.19 9.16 25.23
CA ASN A 389 5.75 8.25 24.17
C ASN A 389 6.71 8.14 22.97
N GLU A 390 8.01 8.28 23.19
CA GLU A 390 9.00 8.38 22.09
C GLU A 390 9.83 7.10 21.88
N ASN A 391 9.66 6.08 22.72
CA ASN A 391 10.51 4.88 22.63
C ASN A 391 10.09 3.90 21.55
N MET A 392 8.82 3.91 21.16
CA MET A 392 8.26 3.04 20.13
C MET A 392 7.10 3.75 19.43
N SER A 393 6.94 3.47 18.15
CA SER A 393 5.82 3.95 17.34
C SER A 393 5.16 2.77 16.63
N VAL A 394 3.83 2.80 16.53
CA VAL A 394 3.06 1.80 15.80
C VAL A 394 2.46 2.45 14.56
N ILE A 395 2.69 1.84 13.43
CA ILE A 395 2.19 2.25 12.12
C ILE A 395 1.23 1.17 11.66
N GLY A 396 -0.05 1.50 11.53
CA GLY A 396 -1.07 0.60 11.01
C GLY A 396 -1.13 0.64 9.48
N GLN A 397 -2.30 0.27 8.95
CA GLN A 397 -2.56 0.32 7.52
C GLN A 397 -2.68 1.74 6.95
N LYS A 398 -2.79 2.76 7.80
CA LYS A 398 -2.87 4.16 7.42
C LYS A 398 -1.70 4.95 7.98
N ALA A 399 -1.07 5.74 7.13
CA ALA A 399 -0.01 6.67 7.51
C ALA A 399 -0.27 8.04 6.89
N GLN A 400 0.15 9.10 7.58
CA GLN A 400 0.00 10.47 7.08
C GLN A 400 1.03 10.82 6.01
N ASP A 401 2.18 10.14 6.03
CA ASP A 401 3.29 10.42 5.13
C ASP A 401 4.10 9.14 4.92
N ILE A 402 4.62 8.96 3.71
CA ILE A 402 5.45 7.82 3.34
C ILE A 402 6.75 7.73 4.16
N SER A 403 7.27 8.86 4.64
CA SER A 403 8.47 8.91 5.46
C SER A 403 8.31 8.23 6.83
N ARG A 404 7.08 8.02 7.28
CA ARG A 404 6.78 7.28 8.52
C ARG A 404 6.87 5.78 8.35
N LEU A 405 6.78 5.30 7.11
CA LEU A 405 6.81 3.87 6.82
C LEU A 405 8.22 3.29 7.08
N PRO A 406 8.31 2.03 7.53
CA PRO A 406 9.60 1.41 7.83
C PRO A 406 10.41 1.15 6.54
N ALA A 407 11.72 1.34 6.62
CA ALA A 407 12.64 0.99 5.53
C ALA A 407 12.89 -0.54 5.41
N MET A 408 12.51 -1.30 6.43
CA MET A 408 12.61 -2.75 6.47
C MET A 408 11.27 -3.32 6.92
N CYS A 409 10.66 -4.16 6.08
CA CYS A 409 9.35 -4.72 6.37
C CYS A 409 9.17 -6.09 5.71
N LYS A 410 7.96 -6.60 5.74
CA LYS A 410 7.56 -7.84 5.09
C LYS A 410 7.03 -7.58 3.68
N GLU A 411 7.39 -8.45 2.73
CA GLU A 411 6.84 -8.43 1.37
C GLU A 411 5.32 -8.39 1.40
N GLY A 412 4.75 -7.48 0.61
CA GLY A 412 3.29 -7.37 0.46
C GLY A 412 2.57 -6.57 1.54
N TYR A 413 3.30 -5.92 2.46
CA TYR A 413 2.65 -4.98 3.38
C TYR A 413 2.10 -3.79 2.60
N VAL A 414 0.81 -3.53 2.72
CA VAL A 414 0.13 -2.41 2.04
C VAL A 414 -0.26 -1.35 3.06
N ALA A 415 0.06 -0.10 2.74
CA ALA A 415 -0.34 1.07 3.53
C ALA A 415 -1.07 2.09 2.64
N GLN A 416 -2.10 2.71 3.19
CA GLN A 416 -2.74 3.91 2.64
C GLN A 416 -2.00 5.13 3.18
N ILE A 417 -1.60 6.01 2.28
CA ILE A 417 -1.06 7.32 2.65
C ILE A 417 -2.17 8.35 2.48
N SER A 418 -2.55 8.96 3.59
CA SER A 418 -3.60 9.97 3.63
C SER A 418 -3.01 11.29 4.11
N ASN A 419 -2.80 12.22 3.19
CA ASN A 419 -2.12 13.49 3.48
C ASN A 419 -3.04 14.52 4.17
N THR A 420 -4.36 14.40 3.97
CA THR A 420 -5.34 15.33 4.55
C THR A 420 -6.53 14.59 5.13
N ALA A 421 -7.08 15.11 6.23
CA ALA A 421 -8.21 14.48 6.91
C ALA A 421 -9.55 14.58 6.15
N ASP A 422 -9.63 15.45 5.13
CA ASP A 422 -10.92 15.87 4.57
C ASP A 422 -11.11 15.55 3.07
N LEU A 423 -10.09 15.06 2.37
CA LEU A 423 -10.17 14.80 0.93
C LEU A 423 -9.60 13.41 0.59
N ASP A 424 -10.45 12.43 0.42
CA ASP A 424 -10.08 11.07 -0.05
C ASP A 424 -9.46 11.06 -1.45
N THR A 425 -9.46 12.18 -2.16
CA THR A 425 -8.92 12.32 -3.51
C THR A 425 -7.40 12.32 -3.57
N ASP A 426 -6.74 12.65 -2.47
CA ASP A 426 -5.29 12.73 -2.38
C ASP A 426 -4.69 11.46 -1.75
N ASP A 427 -5.52 10.48 -1.42
CA ASP A 427 -5.09 9.23 -0.83
C ASP A 427 -4.51 8.30 -1.90
N TYR A 428 -3.39 7.67 -1.57
CA TYR A 428 -2.79 6.67 -2.43
C TYR A 428 -2.32 5.45 -1.62
N TYR A 429 -2.05 4.37 -2.32
CA TYR A 429 -1.70 3.09 -1.70
C TYR A 429 -0.31 2.69 -2.11
N VAL A 430 0.47 2.21 -1.14
CA VAL A 430 1.81 1.70 -1.37
C VAL A 430 1.95 0.28 -0.83
N ILE A 431 2.73 -0.52 -1.53
CA ILE A 431 3.06 -1.90 -1.16
C ILE A 431 4.56 -2.01 -0.94
N PHE A 432 4.95 -2.70 0.12
CA PHE A 432 6.36 -2.97 0.36
C PHE A 432 6.86 -4.12 -0.51
N LYS A 433 7.96 -3.87 -1.21
CA LYS A 433 8.70 -4.85 -2.01
C LYS A 433 10.04 -5.11 -1.38
N ALA A 434 10.19 -6.28 -0.79
CA ALA A 434 11.45 -6.70 -0.19
C ALA A 434 12.45 -7.12 -1.27
N ASP A 435 13.71 -6.70 -1.16
CA ASP A 435 14.78 -7.02 -2.13
C ASP A 435 14.98 -8.54 -2.30
N ASN A 436 14.68 -9.32 -1.27
CA ASN A 436 14.77 -10.78 -1.28
C ASN A 436 13.44 -11.49 -1.55
N GLY A 437 12.36 -10.74 -1.80
CA GLY A 437 11.01 -11.26 -2.03
C GLY A 437 10.32 -11.85 -0.79
N SER A 438 10.83 -11.60 0.42
CA SER A 438 10.26 -12.14 1.66
C SER A 438 10.12 -11.09 2.76
N SER A 439 11.24 -10.62 3.31
CA SER A 439 11.25 -9.58 4.36
C SER A 439 12.63 -8.98 4.51
N GLY A 440 12.73 -7.79 5.07
CA GLY A 440 13.97 -7.07 5.30
C GLY A 440 14.01 -5.74 4.58
N VAL A 441 15.17 -5.38 4.02
CA VAL A 441 15.34 -4.16 3.23
C VAL A 441 14.55 -4.24 1.93
N GLY A 442 13.96 -3.13 1.52
CA GLY A 442 13.17 -3.05 0.30
C GLY A 442 12.73 -1.63 -0.01
N SER A 443 11.77 -1.51 -0.92
CA SER A 443 11.20 -0.24 -1.35
C SER A 443 9.68 -0.25 -1.24
N TRP A 444 9.11 0.95 -1.09
CA TRP A 444 7.68 1.17 -1.17
C TRP A 444 7.33 1.61 -2.59
N GLU A 445 6.42 0.89 -3.22
CA GLU A 445 5.93 1.13 -4.57
C GLU A 445 4.45 1.43 -4.55
N GLU A 446 3.98 2.28 -5.46
CA GLU A 446 2.55 2.51 -5.61
C GLU A 446 1.83 1.22 -6.01
N THR A 447 0.61 1.06 -5.50
CA THR A 447 -0.23 -0.09 -5.81
C THR A 447 -1.71 0.30 -5.88
N VAL A 448 -2.54 -0.60 -6.37
CA VAL A 448 -3.98 -0.45 -6.26
C VAL A 448 -4.44 -0.74 -4.83
N ARG A 449 -5.55 -0.13 -4.45
CA ARG A 449 -6.22 -0.45 -3.20
C ARG A 449 -6.54 -1.96 -3.15
N PRO A 450 -6.16 -2.68 -2.09
CA PRO A 450 -6.59 -4.05 -1.90
C PRO A 450 -8.12 -4.17 -1.79
N HIS A 451 -8.68 -5.30 -2.20
CA HIS A 451 -10.13 -5.50 -2.26
C HIS A 451 -10.85 -5.22 -0.92
N ASN A 452 -10.32 -5.69 0.19
CA ASN A 452 -10.93 -5.55 1.52
C ASN A 452 -10.17 -4.56 2.41
N PHE A 453 -9.50 -3.58 1.84
CA PHE A 453 -8.71 -2.66 2.62
C PHE A 453 -9.56 -1.82 3.58
N ALA A 454 -9.19 -1.80 4.85
CA ALA A 454 -9.82 -1.02 5.92
C ALA A 454 -11.35 -1.19 6.01
N SER A 455 -11.85 -2.42 5.84
CA SER A 455 -13.28 -2.75 5.87
C SER A 455 -14.12 -2.14 4.74
N ASN A 456 -13.48 -1.60 3.72
CA ASN A 456 -14.19 -1.11 2.54
C ASN A 456 -14.75 -2.29 1.74
N SER A 457 -16.08 -2.39 1.67
CA SER A 457 -16.78 -3.48 0.98
C SER A 457 -16.86 -3.29 -0.53
N ASP A 458 -16.47 -2.13 -1.05
CA ASP A 458 -16.51 -1.86 -2.49
C ASP A 458 -15.49 -2.71 -3.24
N PRO A 459 -15.92 -3.49 -4.22
CA PRO A 459 -15.01 -4.31 -4.99
C PRO A 459 -14.02 -3.42 -5.76
N MET A 460 -12.74 -3.68 -5.59
CA MET A 460 -11.68 -3.02 -6.37
C MET A 460 -11.46 -3.79 -7.68
N VAL A 461 -12.28 -3.51 -8.67
CA VAL A 461 -12.17 -4.12 -10.01
C VAL A 461 -10.95 -3.56 -10.73
N LEU A 462 -10.12 -4.43 -11.33
CA LEU A 462 -8.82 -4.02 -11.87
C LEU A 462 -8.87 -3.47 -13.29
N GLY A 463 -9.77 -3.94 -14.13
CA GLY A 463 -9.69 -3.56 -15.53
C GLY A 463 -10.98 -3.74 -16.33
N LEU A 464 -10.86 -3.44 -17.62
CA LEU A 464 -11.91 -3.61 -18.62
C LEU A 464 -11.99 -5.08 -19.07
N ASP A 465 -13.19 -5.53 -19.44
CA ASP A 465 -13.38 -6.89 -19.96
C ASP A 465 -12.88 -6.99 -21.40
N PRO A 466 -11.79 -7.74 -21.66
CA PRO A 466 -11.26 -7.91 -23.01
C PRO A 466 -12.25 -8.52 -24.00
N ALA A 467 -13.29 -9.22 -23.53
CA ALA A 467 -14.32 -9.79 -24.39
C ALA A 467 -15.28 -8.72 -24.95
N THR A 468 -15.35 -7.55 -24.29
CA THR A 468 -16.17 -6.42 -24.73
C THR A 468 -15.37 -5.34 -25.44
N MET A 469 -14.06 -5.30 -25.22
CA MET A 469 -13.13 -4.35 -25.83
C MET A 469 -12.86 -4.70 -27.30
N PRO A 470 -12.38 -3.75 -28.14
CA PRO A 470 -12.00 -4.01 -29.51
C PRO A 470 -11.07 -5.21 -29.65
N HIS A 471 -11.36 -6.08 -30.61
CA HIS A 471 -10.52 -7.23 -30.95
C HIS A 471 -9.52 -6.86 -32.04
N ALA A 472 -8.45 -7.60 -32.16
CA ALA A 472 -7.40 -7.34 -33.15
C ALA A 472 -7.35 -8.39 -34.25
N LEU A 473 -7.25 -7.92 -35.50
CA LEU A 473 -6.78 -8.71 -36.62
C LEU A 473 -5.27 -8.43 -36.77
N ILE A 474 -4.45 -9.42 -36.43
CA ILE A 474 -3.01 -9.31 -36.33
C ILE A 474 -2.38 -9.86 -37.64
N ASN A 475 -1.57 -9.03 -38.30
CA ASN A 475 -0.73 -9.48 -39.42
C ASN A 475 0.51 -10.20 -38.85
N ASN A 476 0.63 -11.48 -39.13
CA ASN A 476 1.75 -12.32 -38.65
C ASN A 476 3.03 -12.16 -39.49
N ARG A 477 3.04 -11.28 -40.48
CA ARG A 477 4.17 -10.99 -41.41
C ARG A 477 4.63 -12.20 -42.26
N ASN A 478 3.88 -13.28 -42.28
CA ASN A 478 4.14 -14.49 -43.04
C ASN A 478 3.04 -14.79 -44.07
N GLY A 479 2.22 -13.79 -44.40
CA GLY A 479 1.06 -13.93 -45.28
C GLY A 479 -0.16 -14.55 -44.60
N THR A 480 -0.17 -14.66 -43.27
CA THR A 480 -1.32 -15.11 -42.49
C THR A 480 -1.78 -14.05 -41.50
N PHE A 481 -3.03 -14.14 -41.10
CA PHE A 481 -3.63 -13.25 -40.09
C PHE A 481 -4.19 -14.05 -38.94
N THR A 482 -4.21 -13.45 -37.76
CA THR A 482 -4.84 -14.00 -36.55
C THR A 482 -5.87 -13.02 -35.99
N PHE A 483 -7.11 -13.47 -35.83
CA PHE A 483 -8.12 -12.69 -35.10
C PHE A 483 -8.12 -13.08 -33.63
N SER A 484 -7.95 -12.11 -32.75
CA SER A 484 -7.74 -12.33 -31.32
C SER A 484 -8.38 -11.24 -30.48
N LYS A 485 -8.92 -11.62 -29.32
CA LYS A 485 -9.11 -10.68 -28.22
C LYS A 485 -7.75 -10.41 -27.58
N LEU A 486 -7.55 -9.19 -27.10
CA LEU A 486 -6.30 -8.78 -26.47
C LEU A 486 -6.38 -8.94 -24.95
N ASP A 487 -6.13 -10.14 -24.45
CA ASP A 487 -6.09 -10.44 -23.03
C ASP A 487 -4.76 -11.08 -22.62
N LEU A 488 -4.48 -11.07 -21.31
CA LEU A 488 -3.24 -11.63 -20.76
C LEU A 488 -3.14 -13.16 -20.93
N SER A 489 -4.26 -13.84 -21.13
CA SER A 489 -4.30 -15.30 -21.27
C SER A 489 -3.94 -15.77 -22.67
N THR A 490 -3.91 -14.89 -23.67
CA THR A 490 -3.52 -15.25 -25.03
C THR A 490 -1.99 -15.33 -25.14
N ALA A 491 -1.50 -16.35 -25.85
CA ALA A 491 -0.06 -16.57 -26.03
C ALA A 491 0.68 -15.35 -26.65
N ASN A 492 -0.03 -14.56 -27.46
CA ASN A 492 0.52 -13.35 -28.07
C ASN A 492 0.63 -12.18 -27.08
N ALA A 493 -0.24 -12.10 -26.09
CA ALA A 493 -0.22 -11.05 -25.09
C ALA A 493 0.94 -11.23 -24.10
N ALA A 494 1.23 -12.45 -23.71
CA ALA A 494 2.30 -12.75 -22.76
C ALA A 494 3.70 -12.42 -23.28
N SER A 495 3.91 -12.50 -24.62
CA SER A 495 5.22 -12.22 -25.23
C SER A 495 5.42 -10.78 -25.65
N ASN A 496 4.34 -10.03 -25.93
CA ASN A 496 4.42 -8.71 -26.58
C ASN A 496 3.85 -7.56 -25.76
N ASP A 497 3.31 -7.83 -24.56
CA ASP A 497 2.67 -6.81 -23.72
C ASP A 497 1.46 -6.08 -24.38
N ASN A 498 0.93 -6.61 -25.47
CA ASN A 498 -0.14 -6.06 -26.29
C ASN A 498 -1.50 -6.63 -25.86
N TYR A 499 -1.98 -6.22 -24.68
CA TYR A 499 -3.30 -6.56 -24.16
C TYR A 499 -3.88 -5.38 -23.38
N TRP A 500 -5.21 -5.33 -23.22
CA TRP A 500 -5.89 -4.30 -22.45
C TRP A 500 -5.42 -4.36 -21.01
N LYS A 501 -4.75 -3.28 -20.57
CA LYS A 501 -4.09 -3.21 -19.26
C LYS A 501 -5.10 -3.04 -18.13
N ASN A 502 -4.71 -3.55 -16.98
CA ASN A 502 -5.40 -3.31 -15.73
C ASN A 502 -4.80 -2.11 -15.00
N ARG A 503 -5.57 -1.54 -14.07
CA ARG A 503 -5.07 -0.56 -13.11
C ARG A 503 -3.96 -1.18 -12.27
N THR A 504 -2.90 -0.43 -12.08
CA THR A 504 -1.76 -0.82 -11.25
C THR A 504 -1.60 0.06 -10.02
N VAL A 505 -2.27 1.21 -9.98
CA VAL A 505 -2.19 2.21 -8.90
C VAL A 505 -3.56 2.80 -8.59
N GLY A 506 -3.71 3.34 -7.38
CA GLY A 506 -4.88 4.10 -6.95
C GLY A 506 -6.13 3.26 -6.66
N ASP A 507 -7.26 3.90 -6.68
CA ASP A 507 -8.58 3.30 -6.43
C ASP A 507 -9.67 3.81 -7.39
N ASN A 508 -10.94 3.64 -7.04
CA ASN A 508 -12.05 4.08 -7.88
C ASN A 508 -12.18 5.61 -7.97
N THR A 509 -11.58 6.35 -7.04
CA THR A 509 -11.62 7.82 -7.00
C THR A 509 -10.39 8.42 -7.67
N SER A 510 -9.20 7.96 -7.32
CA SER A 510 -7.93 8.50 -7.84
C SER A 510 -7.57 7.97 -9.23
N ASN A 511 -8.05 6.77 -9.60
CA ASN A 511 -7.85 6.17 -10.92
C ASN A 511 -9.15 5.52 -11.42
N PRO A 512 -10.18 6.30 -11.75
CA PRO A 512 -11.47 5.78 -12.18
C PRO A 512 -11.38 5.02 -13.50
N PHE A 513 -12.42 4.26 -13.83
CA PHE A 513 -12.56 3.69 -15.17
C PHE A 513 -12.70 4.80 -16.21
N PRO A 514 -12.12 4.59 -17.42
CA PRO A 514 -12.33 5.51 -18.54
C PRO A 514 -13.82 5.76 -18.81
N THR A 515 -14.19 6.98 -19.22
CA THR A 515 -15.58 7.39 -19.40
C THR A 515 -16.33 6.64 -20.51
N PHE A 516 -15.63 5.89 -21.35
CA PHE A 516 -16.26 4.98 -22.31
C PHE A 516 -16.76 3.67 -21.69
N ASN A 517 -16.42 3.38 -20.43
CA ASN A 517 -16.95 2.20 -19.73
C ASN A 517 -18.48 2.31 -19.60
N GLY A 518 -19.20 1.25 -19.91
CA GLY A 518 -20.65 1.24 -19.99
C GLY A 518 -21.23 1.81 -21.29
N LYS A 519 -20.38 2.18 -22.26
CA LYS A 519 -20.79 2.73 -23.57
C LYS A 519 -20.29 1.88 -24.72
N ASN A 520 -20.72 2.20 -25.92
CA ASN A 520 -20.32 1.54 -27.15
C ASN A 520 -19.28 2.39 -27.89
N ILE A 521 -18.26 1.76 -28.43
CA ILE A 521 -17.23 2.45 -29.21
C ILE A 521 -17.77 2.68 -30.64
N GLN A 522 -17.94 3.95 -31.01
CA GLN A 522 -18.41 4.33 -32.36
C GLN A 522 -17.28 4.55 -33.34
N GLN A 523 -16.14 5.06 -32.86
CA GLN A 523 -14.96 5.29 -33.68
C GLN A 523 -13.67 5.08 -32.93
N MET A 524 -12.61 4.74 -33.67
CA MET A 524 -11.25 4.67 -33.19
C MET A 524 -10.35 5.49 -34.12
N PHE A 525 -9.30 6.07 -33.55
CA PHE A 525 -8.31 6.85 -34.27
C PHE A 525 -6.91 6.70 -33.65
N PHE A 526 -5.91 7.10 -34.39
CA PHE A 526 -4.55 7.15 -33.89
C PHE A 526 -4.01 8.58 -34.05
N HIS A 527 -3.56 9.17 -32.98
CA HIS A 527 -3.03 10.53 -32.97
C HIS A 527 -1.93 10.70 -31.93
N ARG A 528 -0.80 11.29 -32.35
CA ARG A 528 0.35 11.59 -31.47
C ARG A 528 0.76 10.41 -30.58
N ASN A 529 0.97 9.27 -31.22
CA ASN A 529 1.38 8.02 -30.58
C ASN A 529 0.42 7.50 -29.49
N ARG A 530 -0.87 7.83 -29.61
CA ARG A 530 -1.94 7.36 -28.72
C ARG A 530 -3.08 6.74 -29.53
N LEU A 531 -3.64 5.65 -29.04
CA LEU A 531 -4.89 5.10 -29.53
C LEU A 531 -6.04 5.90 -28.91
N GLY A 532 -6.93 6.43 -29.72
CA GLY A 532 -8.14 7.13 -29.27
C GLY A 532 -9.40 6.30 -29.51
N LEU A 533 -10.27 6.29 -28.53
CA LEU A 533 -11.59 5.69 -28.56
C LEU A 533 -12.66 6.77 -28.40
N ILE A 534 -13.71 6.68 -29.20
CA ILE A 534 -14.85 7.60 -29.13
C ILE A 534 -16.09 6.81 -28.73
N ALA A 535 -16.76 7.29 -27.70
CA ALA A 535 -18.01 6.75 -27.20
C ALA A 535 -18.95 7.89 -26.85
N ASP A 536 -20.01 8.07 -27.64
CA ASP A 536 -20.95 9.19 -27.53
C ASP A 536 -20.23 10.55 -27.59
N GLU A 537 -20.18 11.29 -26.50
CA GLU A 537 -19.52 12.59 -26.35
C GLU A 537 -18.09 12.49 -25.79
N GLN A 538 -17.66 11.28 -25.43
CA GLN A 538 -16.36 11.04 -24.81
C GLN A 538 -15.29 10.78 -25.87
N VAL A 539 -14.15 11.41 -25.66
CA VAL A 539 -12.93 11.18 -26.40
C VAL A 539 -11.85 10.77 -25.42
N VAL A 540 -11.47 9.50 -25.46
CA VAL A 540 -10.48 8.93 -24.53
C VAL A 540 -9.27 8.45 -25.32
N MET A 541 -8.10 8.85 -24.91
CA MET A 541 -6.83 8.46 -25.55
C MET A 541 -5.93 7.73 -24.56
N SER A 542 -5.31 6.66 -25.04
CA SER A 542 -4.37 5.84 -24.26
C SER A 542 -3.12 6.60 -23.82
N GLN A 543 -2.32 5.99 -22.99
CA GLN A 543 -0.95 6.45 -22.73
C GLN A 543 -0.14 6.50 -24.04
N PRO A 544 0.85 7.42 -24.20
CA PRO A 544 1.67 7.50 -25.39
C PRO A 544 2.57 6.26 -25.52
N GLY A 545 2.51 5.61 -26.68
CA GLY A 545 3.28 4.39 -26.93
C GLY A 545 2.73 3.12 -26.24
N ARG A 546 1.77 3.26 -25.34
CA ARG A 546 1.07 2.15 -24.67
C ARG A 546 -0.40 2.15 -25.10
N TYR A 547 -0.67 1.65 -26.27
CA TYR A 547 -1.96 1.80 -26.95
C TYR A 547 -3.13 1.10 -26.26
N PHE A 548 -2.84 0.12 -25.41
CA PHE A 548 -3.85 -0.68 -24.70
C PHE A 548 -3.98 -0.31 -23.22
N ASP A 549 -3.36 0.81 -22.81
CA ASP A 549 -3.37 1.30 -21.43
C ASP A 549 -4.14 2.62 -21.33
N PHE A 550 -5.25 2.60 -20.61
CA PHE A 550 -6.16 3.72 -20.40
C PHE A 550 -6.25 4.15 -18.93
N PHE A 551 -5.31 3.70 -18.10
CA PHE A 551 -5.21 4.04 -16.69
C PHE A 551 -4.01 4.94 -16.41
N ILE A 552 -4.07 5.72 -15.33
CA ILE A 552 -2.94 6.60 -14.95
C ILE A 552 -1.74 5.77 -14.47
N VAL A 553 -0.56 6.35 -14.62
CA VAL A 553 0.72 5.72 -14.25
C VAL A 553 0.99 5.84 -12.76
N SER A 554 0.58 6.96 -12.16
CA SER A 554 0.81 7.28 -10.75
C SER A 554 -0.38 8.06 -10.20
N ALA A 555 -0.81 7.69 -9.00
CA ALA A 555 -1.84 8.42 -8.26
C ALA A 555 -1.26 9.62 -7.48
N ILE A 556 0.07 9.66 -7.29
CA ILE A 556 0.76 10.72 -6.52
C ILE A 556 1.02 11.95 -7.38
N ALA A 557 1.41 11.74 -8.63
CA ALA A 557 1.85 12.82 -9.51
C ALA A 557 1.15 12.76 -10.87
N ALA A 558 0.67 13.91 -11.33
CA ALA A 558 0.23 14.04 -12.70
C ALA A 558 1.43 13.91 -13.65
N SER A 559 1.31 13.05 -14.66
CA SER A 559 2.33 12.83 -15.68
C SER A 559 1.78 13.16 -17.06
N ASP A 560 2.65 13.68 -17.94
CA ASP A 560 2.34 13.88 -19.36
C ASP A 560 2.02 12.55 -20.08
N ASP A 561 2.43 11.44 -19.48
CA ASP A 561 2.15 10.09 -19.98
C ASP A 561 0.75 9.57 -19.60
N ASN A 562 0.01 10.28 -18.77
CA ASN A 562 -1.33 9.86 -18.39
C ASN A 562 -2.29 9.80 -19.62
N PRO A 563 -3.29 8.93 -19.59
CA PRO A 563 -4.38 8.92 -20.54
C PRO A 563 -5.10 10.27 -20.58
N ILE A 564 -5.72 10.55 -21.70
CA ILE A 564 -6.55 11.74 -21.87
C ILE A 564 -8.00 11.27 -21.90
N ASP A 565 -8.81 11.78 -21.01
CA ASP A 565 -10.23 11.46 -20.93
C ASP A 565 -11.03 12.75 -20.84
N ILE A 566 -11.74 13.08 -21.92
CA ILE A 566 -12.48 14.35 -22.03
C ILE A 566 -13.88 14.11 -22.57
N THR A 567 -14.80 14.93 -22.10
CA THR A 567 -16.18 15.00 -22.60
C THR A 567 -16.34 16.28 -23.40
N VAL A 568 -16.84 16.13 -24.63
CA VAL A 568 -17.23 17.28 -25.43
C VAL A 568 -18.54 17.82 -24.89
N SER A 569 -18.58 19.11 -24.54
CA SER A 569 -19.78 19.76 -23.99
C SER A 569 -20.28 20.82 -24.93
N ASP A 570 -21.59 20.74 -25.28
CA ASP A 570 -22.33 21.78 -25.98
C ASP A 570 -23.74 21.89 -25.35
N ILE A 571 -24.48 22.92 -25.74
CA ILE A 571 -25.88 23.13 -25.33
C ILE A 571 -26.77 21.95 -25.78
N LYS A 572 -26.40 21.31 -26.89
CA LYS A 572 -27.06 20.12 -27.42
C LYS A 572 -26.16 18.91 -27.33
N PRO A 573 -26.71 17.69 -27.16
CA PRO A 573 -25.91 16.46 -27.22
C PRO A 573 -25.06 16.45 -28.48
N ALA A 574 -23.75 16.21 -28.31
CA ALA A 574 -22.75 16.28 -29.38
C ALA A 574 -22.07 14.94 -29.59
N PHE A 575 -22.84 13.93 -30.04
CA PHE A 575 -22.28 12.62 -30.37
C PHE A 575 -21.24 12.74 -31.48
N ILE A 576 -20.02 12.31 -31.18
CA ILE A 576 -18.90 12.43 -32.13
C ILE A 576 -18.95 11.28 -33.13
N ASN A 577 -19.16 11.62 -34.39
CA ASN A 577 -19.25 10.64 -35.49
C ASN A 577 -17.94 10.45 -36.24
N HIS A 578 -17.13 11.53 -36.38
CA HIS A 578 -15.89 11.49 -37.15
C HIS A 578 -14.79 12.32 -36.51
N THR A 579 -13.54 11.93 -36.77
CA THR A 579 -12.36 12.67 -36.35
C THR A 579 -11.41 12.86 -37.51
N LEU A 580 -10.72 13.99 -37.53
CA LEU A 580 -9.70 14.28 -38.51
C LEU A 580 -8.48 14.92 -37.82
N PRO A 581 -7.31 14.24 -37.85
CA PRO A 581 -6.09 14.83 -37.31
C PRO A 581 -5.63 15.97 -38.20
N ILE A 582 -5.29 17.09 -37.58
CA ILE A 582 -4.71 18.27 -38.24
C ILE A 582 -3.41 18.67 -37.57
N GLN A 583 -2.64 19.57 -38.19
CA GLN A 583 -1.33 19.99 -37.67
C GLN A 583 -1.39 20.51 -36.22
N LYS A 584 -2.42 21.24 -35.84
CA LYS A 584 -2.55 21.87 -34.53
C LYS A 584 -3.30 21.02 -33.49
N GLY A 585 -3.93 19.92 -33.87
CA GLY A 585 -4.77 19.12 -32.99
C GLY A 585 -5.62 18.13 -33.74
N MET A 586 -6.83 17.91 -33.24
CA MET A 586 -7.80 17.01 -33.86
C MET A 586 -9.14 17.70 -34.00
N MET A 587 -9.71 17.67 -35.20
CA MET A 587 -11.09 18.08 -35.41
C MET A 587 -12.03 16.93 -35.09
N LEU A 588 -13.08 17.24 -34.34
CA LEU A 588 -14.15 16.33 -33.98
C LEU A 588 -15.44 16.82 -34.62
N PHE A 589 -16.14 15.92 -35.27
CA PHE A 589 -17.38 16.23 -35.99
C PHE A 589 -18.53 15.50 -35.32
N SER A 590 -19.55 16.27 -34.96
CA SER A 590 -20.82 15.74 -34.48
C SER A 590 -21.97 16.24 -35.40
N ASP A 591 -23.15 15.69 -35.21
CA ASP A 591 -24.34 16.14 -35.96
C ASP A 591 -24.72 17.59 -35.66
N ASN A 592 -24.38 18.09 -34.47
CA ASN A 592 -24.80 19.41 -34.01
C ASN A 592 -23.67 20.46 -33.99
N GLY A 593 -22.40 20.03 -34.14
CA GLY A 593 -21.29 20.96 -34.04
C GLY A 593 -19.96 20.37 -34.49
N GLN A 594 -18.98 21.23 -34.59
CA GLN A 594 -17.60 20.87 -34.87
C GLN A 594 -16.72 21.38 -33.74
N PHE A 595 -15.80 20.53 -33.28
CA PHE A 595 -14.94 20.85 -32.15
C PHE A 595 -13.50 20.69 -32.55
N LEU A 596 -12.64 21.46 -31.93
CA LEU A 596 -11.20 21.35 -32.12
C LEU A 596 -10.57 20.97 -30.78
N LEU A 597 -10.01 19.77 -30.73
CA LEU A 597 -9.21 19.31 -29.62
C LEU A 597 -7.77 19.82 -29.79
N LEU A 598 -7.40 20.79 -28.99
CA LEU A 598 -6.05 21.34 -28.92
C LEU A 598 -5.30 20.74 -27.74
N SER A 599 -4.09 20.27 -27.97
CA SER A 599 -3.19 19.86 -26.91
C SER A 599 -2.49 21.08 -26.31
N LEU A 600 -2.68 21.32 -25.03
CA LEU A 600 -2.02 22.41 -24.29
C LEU A 600 -0.63 22.01 -23.73
N ILE A 601 -0.04 20.91 -24.16
CA ILE A 601 1.23 20.36 -23.65
C ILE A 601 2.44 21.31 -23.81
N HIS A 602 2.31 22.46 -24.45
CA HIS A 602 3.41 23.39 -24.70
C HIS A 602 3.24 24.80 -24.11
N ILE A 603 2.39 24.95 -23.11
CA ILE A 603 2.42 26.18 -22.32
C ILE A 603 3.28 25.90 -21.10
N SER A 604 4.58 26.15 -21.26
CA SER A 604 5.49 26.23 -20.12
C SER A 604 5.16 27.48 -19.31
N GLU A 605 4.41 27.33 -18.25
CA GLU A 605 4.44 28.27 -17.14
C GLU A 605 4.93 27.57 -15.87
N PRO A 606 5.95 28.11 -15.23
CA PRO A 606 6.43 27.58 -13.97
C PRO A 606 5.60 28.18 -12.84
N THR A 607 4.45 27.68 -12.55
CA THR A 607 3.78 27.80 -11.26
C THR A 607 2.30 27.42 -11.36
N ARG A 608 2.00 26.25 -10.97
CA ARG A 608 0.82 25.68 -10.30
C ARG A 608 0.51 24.30 -10.84
N GLN A 609 0.55 23.35 -9.94
CA GLN A 609 -0.10 22.05 -10.06
C GLN A 609 -1.60 22.28 -10.31
N GLU A 610 -1.99 22.35 -11.57
CA GLU A 610 -3.36 22.13 -11.98
C GLU A 610 -3.33 21.06 -13.06
N ALA A 611 -4.27 20.12 -12.94
CA ALA A 611 -4.46 19.03 -13.89
C ALA A 611 -4.34 19.55 -15.33
N ILE A 612 -3.63 18.83 -16.18
CA ILE A 612 -3.49 19.12 -17.61
C ILE A 612 -4.87 19.07 -18.20
N SER A 613 -5.50 20.23 -18.39
CA SER A 613 -6.79 20.34 -19.01
C SER A 613 -6.64 20.57 -20.50
N TYR A 614 -7.26 19.71 -21.30
CA TYR A 614 -7.42 19.95 -22.72
C TYR A 614 -8.60 20.90 -22.92
N ALA A 615 -8.38 21.92 -23.70
CA ALA A 615 -9.47 22.81 -24.08
C ALA A 615 -10.14 22.30 -25.36
N VAL A 616 -11.44 22.09 -25.29
CA VAL A 616 -12.29 21.77 -26.44
C VAL A 616 -13.03 23.04 -26.83
N PHE A 617 -12.80 23.53 -28.06
CA PHE A 617 -13.46 24.73 -28.57
C PHE A 617 -14.49 24.35 -29.63
N CYS A 618 -15.69 24.90 -29.47
CA CYS A 618 -16.72 24.81 -30.49
C CYS A 618 -16.37 25.82 -31.63
N LEU A 619 -16.32 25.36 -32.85
CA LEU A 619 -16.16 26.17 -34.02
C LEU A 619 -17.54 26.56 -34.53
N LYS A 620 -17.86 27.85 -34.50
CA LYS A 620 -19.11 28.37 -35.10
C LYS A 620 -19.01 28.48 -36.60
#